data_c5f8c2b1a42bfdb8b0b39287e76f92ff
#
_entry.id   c5f8c2b1a42bfdb8b0b39287e76f92ff
#
_cell.length_a   1.000
_cell.length_b   1.000
_cell.length_c   1.000
_cell.angle_alpha   90.00
_cell.angle_beta   90.00
_cell.angle_gamma   90.00
#
_symmetry.space_group_name_H-M   'P 1'
#
loop_
_entity.id
_entity.type
_entity.pdbx_description
1 polymer ?
#
loop_
_entity_poly.entity_id
_entity_poly.type
_entity_poly.pdbx_seq_one_letter_code
_entity_poly.pdbx_strand_id
1 'polypeptide(L)'
;LGGEYADFLIGLLMEKKYKVTVIDPDKAFCEHLCASYNVNAVLGDPCRQFILEEAGIRNYDVILALGREDTDNFEICQMGRKVLGIKRSVCLVHNPRNAALFEELGVDRAVNLPMILAQAILGQKQEEGE
;
A
#
# COMPACT_ATOMS: atom_id res chain seq x y z
N LEU A 1 -6.45 4.34 2.67
CA LEU A 1 -6.13 5.69 3.10
C LEU A 1 -7.12 6.70 2.52
N GLY A 2 -7.34 7.78 3.23
CA GLY A 2 -8.09 8.90 2.67
C GLY A 2 -7.33 9.53 1.49
N GLY A 3 -8.09 10.21 0.60
CA GLY A 3 -7.52 10.78 -0.62
C GLY A 3 -6.35 11.73 -0.39
N GLU A 4 -6.38 12.49 0.69
CA GLU A 4 -5.30 13.45 1.01
C GLU A 4 -3.97 12.74 1.32
N TYR A 5 -4.01 11.62 2.07
CA TYR A 5 -2.81 10.85 2.37
C TYR A 5 -2.24 10.22 1.11
N ALA A 6 -3.11 9.61 0.31
CA ALA A 6 -2.69 8.98 -0.93
C ALA A 6 -2.10 10.00 -1.90
N ASP A 7 -2.74 11.15 -2.01
CA ASP A 7 -2.28 12.24 -2.87
C ASP A 7 -0.87 12.71 -2.47
N PHE A 8 -0.66 12.92 -1.17
CA PHE A 8 0.65 13.30 -0.65
C PHE A 8 1.72 12.25 -0.96
N LEU A 9 1.42 10.98 -0.69
CA LEU A 9 2.36 9.89 -0.91
C LEU A 9 2.70 9.72 -2.40
N ILE A 10 1.70 9.80 -3.26
CA ILE A 10 1.91 9.70 -4.71
C ILE A 10 2.77 10.86 -5.18
N GLY A 11 2.48 12.08 -4.74
CA GLY A 11 3.29 13.25 -5.08
C GLY A 11 4.74 13.08 -4.68
N LEU A 12 4.98 12.56 -3.47
CA LEU A 12 6.33 12.32 -2.97
C LEU A 12 7.06 11.26 -3.79
N LEU A 13 6.39 10.16 -4.14
CA LEU A 13 6.97 9.10 -4.96
C LEU A 13 7.30 9.60 -6.36
N MET A 14 6.42 10.40 -6.95
CA MET A 14 6.66 10.99 -8.28
C MET A 14 7.84 11.96 -8.25
N GLU A 15 7.96 12.76 -7.19
CA GLU A 15 9.10 13.65 -7.00
C GLU A 15 10.41 12.88 -6.96
N LYS A 16 10.40 11.70 -6.36
CA LYS A 16 11.57 10.82 -6.31
C LYS A 16 11.75 9.96 -7.57
N LYS A 17 10.92 10.19 -8.59
CA LYS A 17 10.99 9.56 -9.91
C LYS A 17 10.71 8.06 -9.91
N TYR A 18 9.90 7.57 -8.98
CA TYR A 18 9.38 6.22 -9.04
C TYR A 18 8.30 6.09 -10.12
N LYS A 19 8.25 4.93 -10.75
CA LYS A 19 7.13 4.59 -11.62
C LYS A 19 6.01 4.05 -10.74
N VAL A 20 4.84 4.71 -10.80
CA VAL A 20 3.72 4.41 -9.90
C VAL A 20 2.50 3.95 -10.70
N THR A 21 1.92 2.83 -10.30
CA THR A 21 0.59 2.40 -10.71
C THR A 21 -0.29 2.38 -9.48
N VAL A 22 -1.48 2.97 -9.58
CA VAL A 22 -2.47 2.99 -8.50
C VAL A 22 -3.67 2.18 -8.94
N ILE A 23 -4.16 1.32 -8.06
CA ILE A 23 -5.38 0.55 -8.29
C ILE A 23 -6.36 0.91 -7.20
N ASP A 24 -7.52 1.43 -7.58
CA ASP A 24 -8.51 1.91 -6.61
C ASP A 24 -9.91 1.76 -7.21
N PRO A 25 -10.90 1.38 -6.40
CA PRO A 25 -12.27 1.26 -6.88
C PRO A 25 -13.01 2.60 -7.03
N ASP A 26 -12.44 3.69 -6.56
CA ASP A 26 -13.04 5.02 -6.63
C ASP A 26 -12.70 5.71 -7.95
N LYS A 27 -13.71 5.86 -8.80
CA LYS A 27 -13.54 6.47 -10.12
C LYS A 27 -13.06 7.93 -10.03
N ALA A 28 -13.64 8.71 -9.14
CA ALA A 28 -13.28 10.11 -8.98
C ALA A 28 -11.83 10.27 -8.54
N PHE A 29 -11.37 9.40 -7.66
CA PHE A 29 -9.99 9.41 -7.20
C PHE A 29 -9.03 9.04 -8.34
N CYS A 30 -9.36 8.01 -9.12
CA CYS A 30 -8.53 7.63 -10.28
C CYS A 30 -8.45 8.77 -11.30
N GLU A 31 -9.56 9.44 -11.59
CA GLU A 31 -9.58 10.60 -12.49
C GLU A 31 -8.73 11.75 -11.97
N HIS A 32 -8.81 12.02 -10.66
CA HIS A 32 -8.00 13.05 -10.01
C HIS A 32 -6.50 12.74 -10.17
N LEU A 33 -6.10 11.51 -9.94
CA LEU A 33 -4.70 11.12 -10.06
C LEU A 33 -4.18 11.26 -11.48
N CYS A 34 -4.96 10.85 -12.46
CA CYS A 34 -4.59 11.00 -13.86
C CYS A 34 -4.45 12.45 -14.28
N ALA A 35 -5.28 13.34 -13.74
CA ALA A 35 -5.23 14.77 -14.04
C ALA A 35 -4.06 15.48 -13.35
N SER A 36 -3.67 15.01 -12.17
CA SER A 36 -2.69 15.68 -11.31
C SER A 36 -1.27 15.14 -11.48
N TYR A 37 -1.12 13.88 -11.83
CA TYR A 37 0.18 13.20 -11.89
C TYR A 37 0.30 12.34 -13.15
N ASN A 38 1.54 12.08 -13.55
CA ASN A 38 1.81 11.15 -14.63
C ASN A 38 1.89 9.71 -14.07
N VAL A 39 0.78 9.24 -13.54
CA VAL A 39 0.66 7.89 -12.98
C VAL A 39 -0.31 7.05 -13.83
N ASN A 40 -0.15 5.74 -13.77
CA ASN A 40 -1.12 4.81 -14.30
C ASN A 40 -2.14 4.52 -13.19
N ALA A 41 -3.38 4.97 -13.37
CA ALA A 41 -4.44 4.72 -12.41
C ALA A 41 -5.46 3.76 -13.02
N VAL A 42 -5.64 2.63 -12.36
CA VAL A 42 -6.52 1.55 -12.80
C VAL A 42 -7.74 1.50 -11.89
N LEU A 43 -8.92 1.64 -12.48
CA LEU A 43 -10.18 1.54 -11.74
C LEU A 43 -10.53 0.06 -11.55
N GLY A 44 -10.60 -0.38 -10.32
CA GLY A 44 -10.96 -1.75 -10.01
C GLY A 44 -10.71 -2.11 -8.55
N ASP A 45 -11.15 -3.30 -8.18
CA ASP A 45 -10.95 -3.86 -6.85
C ASP A 45 -9.59 -4.53 -6.77
N PRO A 46 -8.64 -4.00 -5.96
CA PRO A 46 -7.31 -4.57 -5.88
C PRO A 46 -7.25 -5.95 -5.20
N CYS A 47 -8.33 -6.39 -4.56
CA CYS A 47 -8.41 -7.73 -3.99
C CYS A 47 -8.70 -8.79 -5.05
N ARG A 48 -8.94 -8.41 -6.29
CA ARG A 48 -9.21 -9.34 -7.38
C ARG A 48 -7.94 -9.55 -8.19
N GLN A 49 -7.50 -10.78 -8.25
CA GLN A 49 -6.23 -11.14 -8.91
C GLN A 49 -6.16 -10.65 -10.35
N PHE A 50 -7.26 -10.83 -11.11
CA PHE A 50 -7.24 -10.46 -12.52
C PHE A 50 -7.07 -8.93 -12.72
N ILE A 51 -7.54 -8.12 -11.78
CA ILE A 51 -7.33 -6.66 -11.82
C ILE A 51 -5.85 -6.34 -11.67
N LEU A 52 -5.18 -7.01 -10.73
CA LEU A 52 -3.74 -6.83 -10.54
C LEU A 52 -2.96 -7.26 -11.78
N GLU A 53 -3.35 -8.36 -12.38
CA GLU A 53 -2.71 -8.85 -13.61
C GLU A 53 -2.93 -7.92 -14.80
N GLU A 54 -4.16 -7.44 -15.00
CA GLU A 54 -4.45 -6.48 -16.06
C GLU A 54 -3.72 -5.16 -15.88
N ALA A 55 -3.49 -4.74 -14.63
CA ALA A 55 -2.74 -3.53 -14.34
C ALA A 55 -1.24 -3.67 -14.65
N GLY A 56 -0.77 -4.87 -14.96
CA GLY A 56 0.61 -5.11 -15.38
C GLY A 56 1.62 -4.98 -14.25
N ILE A 57 1.25 -5.36 -13.03
CA ILE A 57 2.10 -5.09 -11.86
C ILE A 57 3.22 -6.11 -11.64
N ARG A 58 3.32 -7.17 -12.45
CA ARG A 58 4.34 -8.22 -12.26
C ARG A 58 5.77 -7.70 -12.27
N ASN A 59 6.03 -6.63 -12.99
CA ASN A 59 7.38 -6.07 -13.13
C ASN A 59 7.71 -4.99 -12.12
N TYR A 60 6.84 -4.76 -11.16
CA TYR A 60 7.07 -3.77 -10.11
C TYR A 60 7.89 -4.38 -8.97
N ASP A 61 8.66 -3.53 -8.30
CA ASP A 61 9.53 -3.96 -7.21
C ASP A 61 8.82 -4.03 -5.87
N VAL A 62 7.82 -3.20 -5.67
CA VAL A 62 7.14 -3.05 -4.38
C VAL A 62 5.63 -2.97 -4.59
N ILE A 63 4.88 -3.68 -3.75
CA ILE A 63 3.45 -3.52 -3.65
C ILE A 63 3.10 -2.89 -2.30
N LEU A 64 2.28 -1.82 -2.34
CA LEU A 64 1.83 -1.10 -1.15
C LEU A 64 0.33 -1.28 -1.01
N ALA A 65 -0.12 -1.87 0.08
CA ALA A 65 -1.54 -2.02 0.36
C ALA A 65 -1.93 -1.06 1.48
N LEU A 66 -2.65 0.00 1.14
CA LEU A 66 -2.90 1.14 2.02
C LEU A 66 -4.39 1.39 2.26
N GLY A 67 -5.21 0.36 2.15
CA GLY A 67 -6.65 0.46 2.35
C GLY A 67 -7.05 0.51 3.82
N ARG A 68 -8.36 0.56 4.04
CA ARG A 68 -8.94 0.66 5.39
C ARG A 68 -9.04 -0.67 6.12
N GLU A 69 -9.16 -1.76 5.37
CA GLU A 69 -9.35 -3.10 5.95
C GLU A 69 -8.05 -3.86 5.97
N ASP A 70 -7.62 -4.25 7.16
CA ASP A 70 -6.36 -4.98 7.34
C ASP A 70 -6.34 -6.28 6.55
N THR A 71 -7.46 -7.01 6.54
CA THR A 71 -7.55 -8.27 5.80
C THR A 71 -7.39 -8.08 4.30
N ASP A 72 -7.97 -7.03 3.75
CA ASP A 72 -7.82 -6.70 2.34
C ASP A 72 -6.37 -6.33 2.01
N ASN A 73 -5.76 -5.51 2.85
CA ASN A 73 -4.36 -5.12 2.68
C ASN A 73 -3.43 -6.34 2.72
N PHE A 74 -3.68 -7.25 3.64
CA PHE A 74 -2.92 -8.49 3.73
C PHE A 74 -3.09 -9.33 2.46
N GLU A 75 -4.32 -9.50 2.00
CA GLU A 75 -4.62 -10.28 0.80
C GLU A 75 -3.93 -9.71 -0.44
N ILE A 76 -3.96 -8.39 -0.62
CA ILE A 76 -3.28 -7.72 -1.73
C ILE A 76 -1.78 -8.02 -1.68
N CYS A 77 -1.16 -7.90 -0.52
CA CYS A 77 0.26 -8.17 -0.36
C CYS A 77 0.59 -9.64 -0.64
N GLN A 78 -0.25 -10.57 -0.20
CA GLN A 78 -0.05 -11.99 -0.47
C GLN A 78 -0.15 -12.31 -1.96
N MET A 79 -1.14 -11.76 -2.65
CA MET A 79 -1.26 -11.96 -4.09
C MET A 79 -0.07 -11.37 -4.83
N GLY A 80 0.34 -10.17 -4.45
CA GLY A 80 1.50 -9.52 -5.07
C GLY A 80 2.75 -10.38 -4.96
N ARG A 81 2.99 -10.92 -3.79
CA ARG A 81 4.20 -11.71 -3.53
C ARG A 81 4.11 -13.11 -4.10
N LYS A 82 3.05 -13.87 -3.75
CA LYS A 82 2.97 -15.30 -4.05
C LYS A 82 2.54 -15.60 -5.47
N VAL A 83 1.68 -14.78 -6.04
CA VAL A 83 1.12 -15.02 -7.38
C VAL A 83 1.86 -14.20 -8.42
N LEU A 84 2.16 -12.95 -8.13
CA LEU A 84 2.70 -12.00 -9.11
C LEU A 84 4.21 -11.83 -9.00
N GLY A 85 4.84 -12.44 -7.99
CA GLY A 85 6.29 -12.44 -7.86
C GLY A 85 6.93 -11.11 -7.49
N ILE A 86 6.16 -10.19 -6.91
CA ILE A 86 6.70 -8.91 -6.45
C ILE A 86 7.56 -9.15 -5.21
N LYS A 87 8.75 -8.62 -5.21
CA LYS A 87 9.77 -8.95 -4.19
C LYS A 87 9.52 -8.33 -2.84
N ARG A 88 8.89 -7.16 -2.78
CA ARG A 88 8.68 -6.46 -1.51
C ARG A 88 7.23 -6.06 -1.35
N SER A 89 6.69 -6.32 -0.17
CA SER A 89 5.32 -5.95 0.18
C SER A 89 5.28 -5.09 1.44
N VAL A 90 4.50 -4.02 1.39
CA VAL A 90 4.28 -3.13 2.52
C VAL A 90 2.78 -2.99 2.74
N CYS A 91 2.35 -3.20 3.97
CA CYS A 91 0.94 -3.27 4.33
C CYS A 91 0.65 -2.27 5.46
N LEU A 92 -0.36 -1.43 5.26
CA LEU A 92 -0.85 -0.59 6.34
C LEU A 92 -1.72 -1.42 7.29
N VAL A 93 -1.52 -1.24 8.60
CA VAL A 93 -2.25 -1.98 9.63
C VAL A 93 -2.93 -0.99 10.57
N HIS A 94 -4.22 -1.18 10.76
CA HIS A 94 -5.05 -0.37 11.66
C HIS A 94 -5.28 -1.04 13.01
N ASN A 95 -5.26 -2.37 13.06
CA ASN A 95 -5.32 -3.13 14.30
C ASN A 95 -3.90 -3.54 14.72
N PRO A 96 -3.40 -3.02 15.85
CA PRO A 96 -2.01 -3.30 16.26
C PRO A 96 -1.68 -4.78 16.37
N ARG A 97 -2.67 -5.63 16.66
CA ARG A 97 -2.47 -7.07 16.80
C ARG A 97 -2.09 -7.75 15.49
N ASN A 98 -2.44 -7.14 14.37
CA ASN A 98 -2.19 -7.75 13.05
C ASN A 98 -0.77 -7.53 12.55
N ALA A 99 -0.04 -6.55 13.07
CA ALA A 99 1.25 -6.18 12.50
C ALA A 99 2.26 -7.33 12.55
N ALA A 100 2.52 -7.90 13.72
CA ALA A 100 3.46 -9.00 13.86
C ALA A 100 2.99 -10.24 13.11
N LEU A 101 1.68 -10.52 13.16
CA LEU A 101 1.11 -11.68 12.46
C LEU A 101 1.33 -11.57 10.95
N PHE A 102 1.07 -10.43 10.37
CA PHE A 102 1.22 -10.26 8.92
C PHE A 102 2.68 -10.41 8.49
N GLU A 103 3.61 -9.90 9.29
CA GLU A 103 5.02 -10.07 9.00
C GLU A 103 5.45 -11.53 9.12
N GLU A 104 4.97 -12.25 10.12
CA GLU A 104 5.21 -13.70 10.22
C GLU A 104 4.68 -14.46 9.01
N LEU A 105 3.55 -14.01 8.46
CA LEU A 105 2.91 -14.66 7.31
C LEU A 105 3.50 -14.22 5.97
N GLY A 106 4.51 -13.37 5.97
CA GLY A 106 5.30 -13.07 4.78
C GLY A 106 5.20 -11.67 4.23
N VAL A 107 4.46 -10.76 4.87
CA VAL A 107 4.50 -9.34 4.52
C VAL A 107 5.84 -8.78 4.98
N ASP A 108 6.57 -8.10 4.09
CA ASP A 108 7.91 -7.63 4.42
C ASP A 108 7.89 -6.53 5.48
N ARG A 109 6.90 -5.64 5.39
CA ARG A 109 6.72 -4.63 6.43
C ARG A 109 5.24 -4.35 6.64
N ALA A 110 4.79 -4.53 7.87
CA ALA A 110 3.47 -4.12 8.33
C ALA A 110 3.61 -2.81 9.11
N VAL A 111 3.05 -1.74 8.55
CA VAL A 111 3.11 -0.41 9.16
C VAL A 111 2.00 -0.30 10.20
N ASN A 112 2.35 -0.40 11.47
CA ASN A 112 1.42 -0.34 12.60
C ASN A 112 1.09 1.13 12.90
N LEU A 113 0.07 1.65 12.24
CA LEU A 113 -0.28 3.07 12.34
C LEU A 113 -0.64 3.50 13.76
N PRO A 114 -1.48 2.75 14.51
CA PRO A 114 -1.77 3.13 15.90
C PRO A 114 -0.52 3.19 16.79
N MET A 115 0.43 2.29 16.59
CA MET A 115 1.66 2.30 17.37
C MET A 115 2.54 3.51 17.05
N ILE A 116 2.63 3.88 15.77
CA ILE A 116 3.36 5.08 15.35
C ILE A 116 2.76 6.32 16.04
N LEU A 117 1.43 6.42 16.03
CA LEU A 117 0.73 7.51 16.67
C LEU A 117 0.98 7.51 18.20
N ALA A 118 0.87 6.34 18.83
CA ALA A 118 1.11 6.21 20.26
C ALA A 118 2.54 6.63 20.65
N GLN A 119 3.52 6.22 19.87
CA GLN A 119 4.91 6.60 20.11
C GLN A 119 5.12 8.10 19.98
N ALA A 120 4.48 8.72 19.02
CA ALA A 120 4.52 10.18 18.83
C ALA A 120 3.90 10.91 20.04
N ILE A 121 2.76 10.43 20.54
CA ILE A 121 2.06 11.02 21.68
C ILE A 121 2.89 10.87 22.96
N LEU A 122 3.49 9.71 23.14
CA LEU A 122 4.28 9.41 24.35
C LEU A 122 5.71 9.96 24.29
N GLY A 123 6.11 10.56 23.19
CA GLY A 123 7.46 11.08 23.00
C GLY A 123 8.52 10.01 22.83
N GLN A 124 8.12 8.77 22.53
CA GLN A 124 9.05 7.67 22.29
C GLN A 124 9.48 7.66 20.82
N LYS A 125 10.74 7.37 20.58
CA LYS A 125 11.21 7.17 19.21
C LYS A 125 10.89 5.76 18.78
N GLN A 126 10.50 5.63 17.51
CA GLN A 126 10.41 4.33 16.88
C GLN A 126 11.82 3.77 16.73
N GLU A 127 12.04 2.55 17.19
CA GLU A 127 13.33 1.89 17.03
C GLU A 127 13.50 1.41 15.60
N GLU A 128 14.65 1.72 15.00
CA GLU A 128 14.96 1.26 13.67
C GLU A 128 15.20 -0.24 13.64
N GLY A 129 14.69 -0.90 12.61
CA GLY A 129 14.90 -2.33 12.41
C GLY A 129 13.96 -3.24 13.18
N GLU A 130 12.98 -2.70 13.86
CA GLU A 130 11.94 -3.48 14.54
C GLU A 130 10.68 -3.64 13.72
#